data_6780f4ee555e606ba322af589419b3e9
#
_entry.id   6780f4ee555e606ba322af589419b3e9
#
_cell.length_a   1.000
_cell.length_b   1.000
_cell.length_c   1.000
_cell.angle_alpha   90.00
_cell.angle_beta   90.00
_cell.angle_gamma   90.00
#
_symmetry.space_group_name_H-M   'P 1'
#
loop_
_entity.id
_entity.type
_entity.pdbx_description
1 polymer ?
#
loop_
_entity_poly.entity_id
_entity_poly.type
_entity_poly.pdbx_seq_one_letter_code
_entity_poly.pdbx_strand_id
1 'polypeptide(L)'
;MPKFRLLGHEELKEFEKEFNKNRLIRHIKLLNELDQTQYGKDIFKHLAQLNIKEGSEYLAARLATSVERYDFAIQISKKASYEHRFYNKFNYPIISTPREINKKIMPNPELILAIIRQESEFDRRANSYVGARGMMQLM
;
A
#
# COMPACT_ATOMS: atom_id res chain seq x y z
N MET A 1 12.97 -23.05 -10.17
CA MET A 1 12.67 -21.74 -9.55
C MET A 1 12.54 -21.93 -8.05
N PRO A 2 13.23 -21.16 -7.21
CA PRO A 2 12.98 -21.21 -5.78
C PRO A 2 11.54 -20.78 -5.53
N LYS A 3 10.73 -21.65 -4.89
CA LYS A 3 9.38 -21.30 -4.49
C LYS A 3 9.48 -20.18 -3.46
N PHE A 4 8.88 -19.01 -3.73
CA PHE A 4 8.73 -17.96 -2.74
C PHE A 4 7.89 -18.52 -1.59
N ARG A 5 8.49 -18.61 -0.40
CA ARG A 5 7.83 -19.02 0.82
C ARG A 5 7.59 -17.77 1.66
N LEU A 6 6.34 -17.49 1.97
CA LEU A 6 6.02 -16.54 3.03
C LEU A 6 6.64 -17.06 4.33
N LEU A 7 7.28 -16.17 5.09
CA LEU A 7 7.83 -16.47 6.41
C LEU A 7 6.74 -17.04 7.31
N GLY A 8 7.11 -18.02 8.14
CA GLY A 8 6.24 -18.51 9.20
C GLY A 8 5.90 -17.39 10.19
N HIS A 9 4.78 -17.55 10.91
CA HIS A 9 4.28 -16.52 11.83
C HIS A 9 5.31 -16.12 12.90
N GLU A 10 6.06 -17.07 13.45
CA GLU A 10 7.07 -16.83 14.47
C GLU A 10 8.31 -16.12 13.90
N GLU A 11 8.81 -16.56 12.75
CA GLU A 11 9.93 -15.93 12.04
C GLU A 11 9.62 -14.46 11.70
N LEU A 12 8.40 -14.20 11.24
CA LEU A 12 7.96 -12.85 10.93
C LEU A 12 7.85 -11.97 12.19
N LYS A 13 7.39 -12.52 13.31
CA LYS A 13 7.32 -11.77 14.59
C LYS A 13 8.68 -11.35 15.09
N GLU A 14 9.68 -12.21 14.99
CA GLU A 14 11.04 -11.90 15.43
C GLU A 14 11.64 -10.79 14.58
N PHE A 15 11.55 -10.91 13.27
CA PHE A 15 12.00 -9.87 12.36
C PHE A 15 11.20 -8.57 12.52
N GLU A 16 9.91 -8.63 12.80
CA GLU A 16 9.07 -7.46 13.05
C GLU A 16 9.56 -6.63 14.24
N LYS A 17 10.04 -7.27 15.31
CA LYS A 17 10.63 -6.55 16.45
C LYS A 17 11.86 -5.75 16.04
N GLU A 18 12.72 -6.32 15.21
CA GLU A 18 13.90 -5.66 14.69
C GLU A 18 13.54 -4.54 13.71
N PHE A 19 12.63 -4.81 12.78
CA PHE A 19 12.10 -3.85 11.83
C PHE A 19 11.52 -2.63 12.54
N ASN A 20 10.74 -2.82 13.61
CA ASN A 20 10.11 -1.74 14.36
C ASN A 20 11.10 -0.85 15.14
N LYS A 21 12.34 -1.28 15.37
CA LYS A 21 13.39 -0.44 15.96
C LYS A 21 13.95 0.58 14.97
N ASN A 22 13.69 0.42 13.68
CA ASN A 22 14.20 1.32 12.67
C ASN A 22 13.65 2.74 12.88
N ARG A 23 14.55 3.72 12.95
CA ARG A 23 14.22 5.14 13.15
C ARG A 23 13.25 5.69 12.10
N LEU A 24 13.32 5.19 10.87
CA LEU A 24 12.49 5.62 9.76
C LEU A 24 11.01 5.33 9.99
N ILE A 25 10.67 4.30 10.77
CA ILE A 25 9.28 4.01 11.13
C ILE A 25 8.69 5.12 12.00
N ARG A 26 9.49 5.68 12.90
CA ARG A 26 9.07 6.85 13.68
C ARG A 26 8.79 8.06 12.78
N HIS A 27 9.61 8.28 11.75
CA HIS A 27 9.37 9.36 10.79
C HIS A 27 8.06 9.16 10.02
N ILE A 28 7.75 7.92 9.60
CA ILE A 28 6.48 7.62 8.95
C ILE A 28 5.29 7.93 9.87
N LYS A 29 5.37 7.56 11.15
CA LYS A 29 4.32 7.86 12.12
C LYS A 29 4.12 9.37 12.30
N LEU A 30 5.20 10.13 12.42
CA LEU A 30 5.14 11.59 12.49
C LEU A 30 4.54 12.21 11.22
N LEU A 31 4.94 11.74 10.03
CA LEU A 31 4.36 12.19 8.77
C LEU A 31 2.85 11.89 8.71
N ASN A 32 2.42 10.76 9.27
CA ASN A 32 1.00 10.42 9.33
C ASN A 32 0.23 11.34 10.30
N GLU A 33 0.78 11.62 11.47
CA GLU A 33 0.18 12.56 12.44
C GLU A 33 0.05 13.98 11.86
N LEU A 34 0.97 14.39 10.98
CA LEU A 34 0.99 15.69 10.31
C LEU A 34 0.20 15.70 8.99
N ASP A 35 -0.45 14.62 8.62
CA ASP A 35 -1.09 14.44 7.29
C ASP A 35 -0.14 14.71 6.10
N GLN A 36 1.13 14.33 6.25
CA GLN A 36 2.20 14.57 5.28
C GLN A 36 2.81 13.27 4.73
N THR A 37 2.03 12.18 4.68
CA THR A 37 2.51 10.86 4.26
C THR A 37 3.02 10.80 2.82
N GLN A 38 2.67 11.77 1.96
CA GLN A 38 3.18 11.87 0.58
C GLN A 38 4.70 11.98 0.51
N TYR A 39 5.35 12.52 1.54
CA TYR A 39 6.81 12.61 1.63
C TYR A 39 7.48 11.31 2.09
N GLY A 40 6.69 10.30 2.47
CA GLY A 40 7.18 9.01 2.93
C GLY A 40 7.58 8.01 1.84
N LYS A 41 7.35 8.31 0.57
CA LYS A 41 7.52 7.35 -0.55
C LYS A 41 8.89 6.67 -0.56
N ASP A 42 9.96 7.44 -0.45
CA ASP A 42 11.32 6.89 -0.50
C ASP A 42 11.69 6.14 0.78
N ILE A 43 11.12 6.54 1.91
CA ILE A 43 11.25 5.82 3.18
C ILE A 43 10.61 4.43 3.04
N PHE A 44 9.40 4.34 2.51
CA PHE A 44 8.73 3.04 2.29
C PHE A 44 9.50 2.14 1.33
N LYS A 45 10.03 2.71 0.23
CA LYS A 45 10.88 1.96 -0.70
C LYS A 45 12.13 1.41 -0.02
N HIS A 46 12.80 2.24 0.78
CA HIS A 46 13.99 1.83 1.51
C HIS A 46 13.66 0.72 2.51
N LEU A 47 12.63 0.89 3.34
CA LEU A 47 12.20 -0.11 4.31
C LEU A 47 11.88 -1.46 3.67
N ALA A 48 11.25 -1.46 2.49
CA ALA A 48 10.93 -2.68 1.75
C ALA A 48 12.17 -3.44 1.27
N GLN A 49 13.29 -2.76 1.07
CA GLN A 49 14.52 -3.35 0.52
C GLN A 49 15.55 -3.76 1.57
N LEU A 50 15.32 -3.45 2.85
CA LEU A 50 16.30 -3.71 3.92
C LEU A 50 16.70 -5.18 4.03
N ASN A 51 15.72 -6.07 4.08
CA ASN A 51 15.94 -7.50 4.15
C ASN A 51 14.75 -8.28 3.54
N ILE A 52 14.77 -8.42 2.22
CA ILE A 52 13.67 -9.03 1.46
C ILE A 52 13.41 -10.48 1.91
N LYS A 53 14.46 -11.24 2.22
CA LYS A 53 14.34 -12.64 2.65
C LYS A 53 13.64 -12.80 3.99
N GLU A 54 13.75 -11.82 4.86
CA GLU A 54 13.14 -11.80 6.19
C GLU A 54 11.80 -11.05 6.24
N GLY A 55 11.25 -10.66 5.10
CA GLY A 55 9.90 -10.11 5.01
C GLY A 55 9.79 -8.59 5.09
N SER A 56 10.88 -7.83 4.85
CA SER A 56 10.84 -6.36 4.85
C SER A 56 9.80 -5.77 3.89
N GLU A 57 9.58 -6.39 2.72
CA GLU A 57 8.54 -5.99 1.77
C GLU A 57 7.14 -6.11 2.39
N TYR A 58 6.86 -7.24 3.05
CA TYR A 58 5.58 -7.46 3.71
C TYR A 58 5.35 -6.44 4.83
N LEU A 59 6.35 -6.21 5.68
CA LEU A 59 6.24 -5.27 6.80
C LEU A 59 6.12 -3.82 6.33
N ALA A 60 6.86 -3.42 5.30
CA ALA A 60 6.76 -2.09 4.71
C ALA A 60 5.39 -1.86 4.04
N ALA A 61 4.87 -2.84 3.29
CA ALA A 61 3.53 -2.76 2.70
C ALA A 61 2.43 -2.73 3.77
N ARG A 62 2.58 -3.50 4.86
CA ARG A 62 1.67 -3.46 6.00
C ARG A 62 1.70 -2.11 6.71
N LEU A 63 2.87 -1.53 6.92
CA LEU A 63 3.03 -0.19 7.49
C LEU A 63 2.37 0.86 6.58
N ALA A 64 2.58 0.81 5.27
CA ALA A 64 1.93 1.70 4.32
C ALA A 64 0.40 1.60 4.40
N THR A 65 -0.14 0.40 4.47
CA THR A 65 -1.58 0.16 4.63
C THR A 65 -2.10 0.75 5.96
N SER A 66 -1.34 0.63 7.06
CA SER A 66 -1.75 1.14 8.38
C SER A 66 -1.83 2.67 8.46
N VAL A 67 -1.14 3.38 7.58
CA VAL A 67 -1.23 4.83 7.43
C VAL A 67 -2.06 5.23 6.21
N GLU A 68 -2.91 4.33 5.73
CA GLU A 68 -3.81 4.51 4.58
C GLU A 68 -3.13 4.90 3.25
N ARG A 69 -1.83 4.60 3.12
CA ARG A 69 -1.09 4.78 1.87
C ARG A 69 -1.10 3.47 1.07
N TYR A 70 -2.28 3.10 0.62
CA TYR A 70 -2.51 1.90 -0.21
C TYR A 70 -1.72 1.95 -1.52
N ASP A 71 -1.54 3.14 -2.10
CA ASP A 71 -0.70 3.38 -3.28
C ASP A 71 0.75 2.93 -3.06
N PHE A 72 1.35 3.23 -1.90
CA PHE A 72 2.70 2.76 -1.58
C PHE A 72 2.76 1.25 -1.33
N ALA A 73 1.75 0.68 -0.65
CA ALA A 73 1.65 -0.77 -0.47
C ALA A 73 1.53 -1.51 -1.82
N ILE A 74 0.75 -0.96 -2.76
CA ILE A 74 0.62 -1.48 -4.13
C ILE A 74 1.96 -1.39 -4.86
N GLN A 75 2.65 -0.26 -4.81
CA GLN A 75 3.95 -0.10 -5.49
C GLN A 75 4.99 -1.12 -5.00
N ILE A 76 5.04 -1.37 -3.68
CA ILE A 76 5.93 -2.39 -3.10
C ILE A 76 5.55 -3.78 -3.60
N SER A 77 4.28 -4.17 -3.49
CA SER A 77 3.81 -5.50 -3.85
C SER A 77 3.85 -5.75 -5.37
N LYS A 78 3.60 -4.73 -6.18
CA LYS A 78 3.73 -4.79 -7.64
C LYS A 78 5.19 -5.01 -8.05
N LYS A 79 6.14 -4.29 -7.44
CA LYS A 79 7.57 -4.50 -7.69
C LYS A 79 8.00 -5.92 -7.30
N ALA A 80 7.55 -6.41 -6.15
CA ALA A 80 7.83 -7.78 -5.71
C ALA A 80 7.28 -8.84 -6.67
N SER A 81 6.10 -8.58 -7.29
CA SER A 81 5.49 -9.53 -8.23
C SER A 81 6.31 -9.74 -9.51
N TYR A 82 7.06 -8.74 -9.96
CA TYR A 82 7.99 -8.89 -11.10
C TYR A 82 9.14 -9.85 -10.79
N GLU A 83 9.42 -10.09 -9.52
CA GLU A 83 10.40 -11.03 -9.04
C GLU A 83 9.74 -12.29 -8.43
N HIS A 84 8.51 -12.60 -8.85
CA HIS A 84 7.71 -13.78 -8.44
C HIS A 84 7.40 -13.86 -6.93
N ARG A 85 7.38 -12.72 -6.20
CA ARG A 85 6.89 -12.64 -4.82
C ARG A 85 5.53 -11.95 -4.81
N PHE A 86 4.48 -12.68 -4.43
CA PHE A 86 3.09 -12.22 -4.55
C PHE A 86 2.47 -11.89 -3.20
N TYR A 87 2.12 -10.64 -3.01
CA TYR A 87 1.43 -10.10 -1.83
C TYR A 87 0.05 -9.58 -2.22
N ASN A 88 -0.85 -10.47 -2.63
CA ASN A 88 -2.16 -10.12 -3.20
C ASN A 88 -2.98 -9.20 -2.29
N LYS A 89 -2.90 -9.41 -0.96
CA LYS A 89 -3.58 -8.57 0.03
C LYS A 89 -3.22 -7.08 -0.10
N PHE A 90 -1.98 -6.76 -0.45
CA PHE A 90 -1.53 -5.38 -0.61
C PHE A 90 -1.66 -4.89 -2.05
N ASN A 91 -1.59 -5.79 -3.02
CA ASN A 91 -1.72 -5.44 -4.43
C ASN A 91 -3.17 -5.11 -4.82
N TYR A 92 -4.13 -5.69 -4.09
CA TYR A 92 -5.58 -5.47 -4.28
C TYR A 92 -6.23 -5.15 -2.93
N PRO A 93 -6.07 -3.92 -2.41
CA PRO A 93 -6.65 -3.55 -1.13
C PRO A 93 -8.16 -3.50 -1.19
N ILE A 94 -8.80 -3.98 -0.13
CA ILE A 94 -10.24 -3.91 0.06
C ILE A 94 -10.52 -2.83 1.08
N ILE A 95 -11.13 -1.72 0.64
CA ILE A 95 -11.56 -0.63 1.51
C ILE A 95 -13.07 -0.46 1.45
N SER A 96 -13.63 0.17 2.47
CA SER A 96 -15.06 0.48 2.48
C SER A 96 -15.41 1.50 1.40
N THR A 97 -16.46 1.22 0.65
CA THR A 97 -17.04 2.13 -0.34
C THR A 97 -18.47 2.47 0.06
N PRO A 98 -18.95 3.69 -0.23
CA PRO A 98 -20.33 4.06 0.06
C PRO A 98 -21.29 3.23 -0.81
N ARG A 99 -22.40 2.78 -0.22
CA ARG A 99 -23.47 2.06 -0.96
C ARG A 99 -24.44 3.02 -1.65
N GLU A 100 -24.55 4.23 -1.14
CA GLU A 100 -25.45 5.26 -1.64
C GLU A 100 -24.80 6.65 -1.48
N ILE A 101 -24.96 7.49 -2.49
CA ILE A 101 -24.57 8.92 -2.45
C ILE A 101 -25.73 9.73 -3.00
N ASN A 102 -26.18 10.74 -2.25
CA ASN A 102 -27.28 11.63 -2.66
C ASN A 102 -28.54 10.87 -3.12
N LYS A 103 -28.93 9.82 -2.36
CA LYS A 103 -30.07 8.94 -2.67
C LYS A 103 -29.94 8.13 -3.99
N LYS A 104 -28.73 8.07 -4.54
CA LYS A 104 -28.43 7.21 -5.70
C LYS A 104 -27.60 6.01 -5.26
N ILE A 105 -28.07 4.83 -5.66
CA ILE A 105 -27.37 3.58 -5.39
C ILE A 105 -26.07 3.56 -6.19
N MET A 106 -24.97 3.26 -5.51
CA MET A 106 -23.64 3.15 -6.12
C MET A 106 -23.48 1.78 -6.82
N PRO A 107 -22.59 1.69 -7.81
CA PRO A 107 -22.17 0.40 -8.39
C PRO A 107 -21.61 -0.55 -7.33
N ASN A 108 -21.48 -1.83 -7.69
CA ASN A 108 -20.88 -2.82 -6.80
C ASN A 108 -19.49 -2.39 -6.31
N PRO A 109 -19.21 -2.59 -5.02
CA PRO A 109 -17.91 -2.23 -4.43
C PRO A 109 -16.72 -2.77 -5.22
N GLU A 110 -16.79 -3.99 -5.72
CA GLU A 110 -15.73 -4.64 -6.49
C GLU A 110 -15.42 -3.86 -7.77
N LEU A 111 -16.45 -3.36 -8.46
CA LEU A 111 -16.27 -2.54 -9.66
C LEU A 111 -15.62 -1.19 -9.32
N ILE A 112 -16.07 -0.53 -8.24
CA ILE A 112 -15.50 0.74 -7.78
C ILE A 112 -14.01 0.54 -7.45
N LEU A 113 -13.67 -0.49 -6.69
CA LEU A 113 -12.29 -0.79 -6.30
C LEU A 113 -11.41 -1.14 -7.51
N ALA A 114 -11.94 -1.86 -8.49
CA ALA A 114 -11.23 -2.18 -9.73
C ALA A 114 -10.90 -0.91 -10.54
N ILE A 115 -11.83 0.04 -10.65
CA ILE A 115 -11.62 1.33 -11.30
C ILE A 115 -10.55 2.12 -10.54
N ILE A 116 -10.68 2.27 -9.22
CA ILE A 116 -9.69 2.97 -8.39
C ILE A 116 -8.29 2.36 -8.55
N ARG A 117 -8.21 1.02 -8.60
CA ARG A 117 -6.94 0.31 -8.80
C ARG A 117 -6.32 0.61 -10.16
N GLN A 118 -7.15 0.70 -11.20
CA GLN A 118 -6.70 0.97 -12.57
C GLN A 118 -6.31 2.45 -12.77
N GLU A 119 -7.10 3.37 -12.24
CA GLU A 119 -6.96 4.81 -12.50
C GLU A 119 -5.85 5.48 -11.70
N SER A 120 -5.69 5.14 -10.42
CA SER A 120 -4.76 5.85 -9.54
C SER A 120 -3.91 4.96 -8.64
N GLU A 121 -4.08 3.64 -8.69
CA GLU A 121 -3.49 2.73 -7.70
C GLU A 121 -3.81 3.17 -6.25
N PHE A 122 -5.02 3.70 -5.99
CA PHE A 122 -5.48 4.22 -4.70
C PHE A 122 -4.78 5.50 -4.21
N ASP A 123 -4.12 6.25 -5.09
CA ASP A 123 -3.59 7.56 -4.74
C ASP A 123 -4.70 8.61 -4.66
N ARG A 124 -5.02 9.05 -3.43
CA ARG A 124 -6.05 10.08 -3.19
C ARG A 124 -5.70 11.45 -3.79
N ARG A 125 -4.43 11.70 -4.06
CA ARG A 125 -3.91 12.98 -4.57
C ARG A 125 -3.51 12.91 -6.05
N ALA A 126 -3.88 11.81 -6.73
CA ALA A 126 -3.59 11.66 -8.14
C ALA A 126 -4.18 12.81 -8.96
N ASN A 127 -3.37 13.39 -9.81
CA ASN A 127 -3.76 14.43 -10.76
C ASN A 127 -3.16 14.08 -12.11
N SER A 128 -3.99 14.04 -13.16
CA SER A 128 -3.52 13.90 -14.52
C SER A 128 -3.21 15.26 -15.14
N TYR A 129 -2.40 15.28 -16.20
CA TYR A 129 -2.09 16.50 -16.93
C TYR A 129 -3.30 17.09 -17.67
N VAL A 130 -4.35 16.30 -17.90
CA VAL A 130 -5.62 16.74 -18.52
C VAL A 130 -6.69 17.15 -17.49
N GLY A 131 -6.34 17.17 -16.19
CA GLY A 131 -7.20 17.69 -15.14
C GLY A 131 -8.02 16.65 -14.38
N ALA A 132 -7.91 15.34 -14.68
CA ALA A 132 -8.55 14.31 -13.90
C ALA A 132 -7.94 14.21 -12.47
N ARG A 133 -8.77 14.07 -11.44
CA ARG A 133 -8.35 14.17 -10.04
C ARG A 133 -8.85 13.03 -9.18
N GLY A 134 -8.06 12.73 -8.14
CA GLY A 134 -8.40 11.79 -7.08
C GLY A 134 -8.36 10.33 -7.50
N MET A 135 -8.84 9.45 -6.61
CA MET A 135 -8.71 8.01 -6.80
C MET A 135 -9.38 7.47 -8.06
N MET A 136 -10.49 8.04 -8.49
CA MET A 136 -11.24 7.60 -9.66
C MET A 136 -10.92 8.40 -10.94
N GLN A 137 -10.01 9.37 -10.86
CA GLN A 137 -9.60 10.22 -11.99
C GLN A 137 -10.78 10.83 -12.77
N LEU A 138 -11.74 11.38 -12.04
CA LEU A 138 -12.87 12.08 -12.62
C LEU A 138 -12.48 13.51 -13.01
N MET A 139 -13.02 13.99 -14.14
CA MET A 139 -12.85 15.37 -14.64
C MET A 139 -13.99 16.28 -14.20
#